data_9f6fc9ec35b4a237a341691abc2e1bd6
#
_entry.id   9f6fc9ec35b4a237a341691abc2e1bd6
#
_cell.length_a   1.000
_cell.length_b   1.000
_cell.length_c   1.000
_cell.angle_alpha   90.00
_cell.angle_beta   90.00
_cell.angle_gamma   90.00
#
_symmetry.space_group_name_H-M   'P 1'
#
loop_
_entity.id
_entity.type
_entity.pdbx_description
1 polymer ?
#
loop_
_entity_poly.entity_id
_entity_poly.type
_entity_poly.pdbx_seq_one_letter_code
_entity_poly.pdbx_strand_id
1 'polypeptide(L)'
;MKDKFDKIMEQFLIPISDFEGPVMDSTYFMKNDGSFVFSEGYCHPEGAFWGMIIKYPLPGGHIDIFGREYSWTHRVEIDGELCIIPNHQQVENQFKVAPELRAFQGEKPPYARNFIKFPLSDFSGYFDARHSMRELRKEYKWIDEVVRKTCELLEWNPDDTGVTGSLAYGRIEDDVDMMFIGTPEENAAIAQKIRRYVESNPEARVFELGKEWPLRFYYAGTLICPFFRYADSEQIPLLDCDIEILEEGIAMEATVADDTHNLYLPAIVGLTDLRREDGSSEGDMELIIYNGALRGEVWKGDRIRINLTIINLTTPSAGTRRAALITEEDQYTIVEKH
;
A
#
# COMPACT_ATOMS: atom_id res chain seq x y z
N MET A 1 4.95 8.37 36.22
CA MET A 1 3.60 8.12 35.66
C MET A 1 3.79 8.13 34.15
N LYS A 2 3.39 7.06 33.43
CA LYS A 2 3.50 7.00 31.97
C LYS A 2 2.67 8.11 31.35
N ASP A 3 3.19 8.75 30.29
CA ASP A 3 2.46 9.76 29.54
C ASP A 3 1.33 9.13 28.68
N LYS A 4 0.54 9.95 27.98
CA LYS A 4 -0.56 9.47 27.15
C LYS A 4 -0.07 8.62 25.99
N PHE A 5 1.03 9.02 25.37
CA PHE A 5 1.65 8.28 24.26
C PHE A 5 2.04 6.86 24.69
N ASP A 6 2.78 6.73 25.80
CA ASP A 6 3.23 5.42 26.29
C ASP A 6 2.06 4.48 26.59
N LYS A 7 0.96 4.99 27.16
CA LYS A 7 -0.22 4.16 27.43
C LYS A 7 -0.90 3.64 26.16
N ILE A 8 -0.96 4.46 25.11
CA ILE A 8 -1.55 4.06 23.84
C ILE A 8 -0.63 3.09 23.14
N MET A 9 0.68 3.32 23.14
CA MET A 9 1.64 2.36 22.57
C MET A 9 1.57 1.00 23.27
N GLU A 10 1.38 0.94 24.59
CA GLU A 10 1.16 -0.32 25.31
C GLU A 10 -0.10 -1.09 24.87
N GLN A 11 -1.10 -0.39 24.36
CA GLN A 11 -2.34 -1.01 23.88
C GLN A 11 -2.22 -1.51 22.44
N PHE A 12 -1.53 -0.77 21.56
CA PHE A 12 -1.54 -1.02 20.12
C PHE A 12 -0.24 -1.62 19.59
N LEU A 13 0.92 -1.32 20.22
CA LEU A 13 2.22 -1.76 19.74
C LEU A 13 2.53 -3.18 20.25
N ILE A 14 2.77 -4.09 19.32
CA ILE A 14 3.27 -5.42 19.62
C ILE A 14 4.81 -5.38 19.55
N PRO A 15 5.56 -5.90 20.56
CA PRO A 15 7.01 -5.91 20.54
C PRO A 15 7.58 -6.59 19.29
N ILE A 16 8.68 -6.06 18.77
CA ILE A 16 9.32 -6.65 17.56
C ILE A 16 9.83 -8.08 17.80
N SER A 17 10.12 -8.44 19.04
CA SER A 17 10.47 -9.81 19.44
C SER A 17 9.38 -10.84 19.15
N ASP A 18 8.14 -10.38 19.07
CA ASP A 18 6.95 -11.22 18.86
C ASP A 18 6.50 -11.18 17.38
N PHE A 19 7.30 -10.53 16.52
CA PHE A 19 7.03 -10.48 15.09
C PHE A 19 7.37 -11.81 14.44
N GLU A 20 6.38 -12.43 13.83
CA GLU A 20 6.50 -13.71 13.13
C GLU A 20 6.03 -13.59 11.67
N GLY A 21 6.68 -14.33 10.80
CA GLY A 21 6.33 -14.41 9.38
C GLY A 21 6.88 -13.27 8.52
N PRO A 22 6.43 -13.18 7.27
CA PRO A 22 6.86 -12.14 6.35
C PRO A 22 6.29 -10.77 6.73
N VAL A 23 7.04 -9.71 6.39
CA VAL A 23 6.50 -8.35 6.46
C VAL A 23 5.43 -8.19 5.40
N MET A 24 4.23 -7.84 5.84
CA MET A 24 3.07 -7.66 4.96
C MET A 24 2.97 -6.20 4.53
N ASP A 25 2.45 -5.98 3.32
CA ASP A 25 2.15 -4.63 2.82
C ASP A 25 1.28 -3.83 3.80
N SER A 26 1.51 -2.52 3.81
CA SER A 26 0.71 -1.58 4.59
C SER A 26 0.74 -1.83 6.11
N THR A 27 1.83 -2.40 6.63
CA THR A 27 2.07 -2.58 8.06
C THR A 27 2.85 -1.38 8.62
N TYR A 28 2.37 -0.83 9.74
CA TYR A 28 3.11 0.19 10.47
C TYR A 28 4.06 -0.42 11.49
N PHE A 29 5.25 0.14 11.57
CA PHE A 29 6.28 -0.18 12.55
C PHE A 29 6.68 1.07 13.31
N MET A 30 7.09 0.94 14.57
CA MET A 30 7.67 2.02 15.36
C MET A 30 9.16 1.79 15.56
N LYS A 31 9.99 2.68 15.00
CA LYS A 31 11.45 2.67 15.23
C LYS A 31 11.79 2.94 16.68
N ASN A 32 13.00 2.56 17.08
CA ASN A 32 13.51 2.82 18.43
C ASN A 32 13.62 4.32 18.78
N ASP A 33 13.68 5.20 17.76
CA ASP A 33 13.64 6.66 17.91
C ASP A 33 12.21 7.23 18.01
N GLY A 34 11.18 6.39 17.90
CA GLY A 34 9.77 6.76 17.91
C GLY A 34 9.18 7.13 16.56
N SER A 35 9.95 7.04 15.46
CA SER A 35 9.43 7.27 14.11
C SER A 35 8.47 6.16 13.69
N PHE A 36 7.39 6.52 12.97
CA PHE A 36 6.45 5.58 12.37
C PHE A 36 6.87 5.30 10.92
N VAL A 37 7.09 4.04 10.62
CA VAL A 37 7.50 3.54 9.30
C VAL A 37 6.41 2.66 8.74
N PHE A 38 6.12 2.81 7.47
CA PHE A 38 5.12 2.06 6.73
C PHE A 38 5.81 1.12 5.75
N SER A 39 5.45 -0.16 5.74
CA SER A 39 6.00 -1.13 4.80
C SER A 39 5.30 -1.04 3.44
N GLU A 40 6.06 -1.23 2.37
CA GLU A 40 5.61 -1.11 0.99
C GLU A 40 5.81 -2.42 0.25
N GLY A 41 4.72 -3.13 0.01
CA GLY A 41 4.71 -4.37 -0.74
C GLY A 41 5.01 -5.62 0.09
N TYR A 42 5.36 -6.70 -0.60
CA TYR A 42 5.57 -8.02 0.00
C TYR A 42 6.97 -8.59 -0.26
N CYS A 43 7.66 -8.15 -1.32
CA CYS A 43 9.01 -8.62 -1.63
C CYS A 43 10.05 -7.83 -0.85
N HIS A 44 10.52 -8.41 0.24
CA HIS A 44 11.43 -7.77 1.18
C HIS A 44 12.73 -8.57 1.34
N PRO A 45 13.87 -7.91 1.62
CA PRO A 45 15.11 -8.62 1.93
C PRO A 45 15.04 -9.30 3.31
N GLU A 46 15.79 -10.38 3.49
CA GLU A 46 15.88 -11.09 4.77
C GLU A 46 16.26 -10.15 5.91
N GLY A 47 15.54 -10.21 7.03
CA GLY A 47 15.77 -9.39 8.22
C GLY A 47 15.55 -7.89 8.07
N ALA A 48 14.95 -7.46 6.94
CA ALA A 48 14.68 -6.06 6.65
C ALA A 48 13.43 -5.91 5.78
N PHE A 49 12.98 -4.68 5.56
CA PHE A 49 11.88 -4.40 4.63
C PHE A 49 12.06 -3.09 3.88
N TRP A 50 11.37 -2.97 2.74
CA TRP A 50 11.22 -1.74 2.00
C TRP A 50 10.04 -0.96 2.54
N GLY A 51 10.22 0.34 2.75
CA GLY A 51 9.17 1.18 3.30
C GLY A 51 9.55 2.65 3.34
N MET A 52 8.77 3.42 4.08
CA MET A 52 8.95 4.86 4.23
C MET A 52 8.70 5.29 5.67
N ILE A 53 9.53 6.21 6.19
CA ILE A 53 9.19 6.96 7.40
C ILE A 53 8.03 7.88 7.03
N ILE A 54 6.91 7.72 7.67
CA ILE A 54 5.73 8.56 7.44
C ILE A 54 5.72 9.75 8.40
N LYS A 55 5.99 9.48 9.67
CA LYS A 55 6.01 10.49 10.74
C LYS A 55 7.24 10.26 11.62
N TYR A 56 7.89 11.34 12.04
CA TYR A 56 9.04 11.28 12.93
C TYR A 56 8.93 12.33 14.03
N PRO A 57 9.44 12.06 15.25
CA PRO A 57 9.43 13.00 16.35
C PRO A 57 10.22 14.25 15.98
N LEU A 58 9.62 15.44 16.17
CA LEU A 58 10.27 16.72 15.91
C LEU A 58 9.74 17.76 16.91
N PRO A 59 10.57 18.32 17.80
CA PRO A 59 10.19 19.48 18.61
C PRO A 59 9.78 20.65 17.70
N GLY A 60 8.59 21.21 17.94
CA GLY A 60 7.99 22.23 17.06
C GLY A 60 7.33 21.65 15.80
N GLY A 61 7.19 20.33 15.68
CA GLY A 61 6.48 19.68 14.57
C GLY A 61 4.99 20.01 14.54
N HIS A 62 4.39 19.90 13.38
CA HIS A 62 3.01 20.32 13.12
C HIS A 62 1.93 19.28 13.50
N ILE A 63 2.36 18.09 13.91
CA ILE A 63 1.43 17.00 14.23
C ILE A 63 1.54 16.66 15.71
N ASP A 64 0.43 16.74 16.44
CA ASP A 64 0.35 16.14 17.77
C ASP A 64 -0.03 14.65 17.64
N ILE A 65 0.80 13.78 18.22
CA ILE A 65 0.48 12.37 18.40
C ILE A 65 0.52 12.07 19.90
N PHE A 66 -0.64 12.10 20.50
CA PHE A 66 -0.85 11.81 21.93
C PHE A 66 0.01 12.67 22.89
N GLY A 67 0.23 13.94 22.53
CA GLY A 67 1.00 14.90 23.32
C GLY A 67 2.48 14.95 22.97
N ARG A 68 2.91 14.27 21.92
CA ARG A 68 4.26 14.38 21.35
C ARG A 68 4.21 15.02 19.96
N GLU A 69 5.15 15.92 19.69
CA GLU A 69 5.23 16.67 18.42
C GLU A 69 5.96 15.86 17.34
N TYR A 70 5.35 15.80 16.15
CA TYR A 70 5.83 15.06 14.99
C TYR A 70 5.80 15.91 13.73
N SER A 71 6.52 15.45 12.69
CA SER A 71 6.44 15.97 11.33
C SER A 71 6.37 14.83 10.31
N TRP A 72 6.07 15.16 9.03
CA TRP A 72 6.05 14.22 7.91
C TRP A 72 7.35 14.26 7.11
N THR A 73 7.71 13.15 6.47
CA THR A 73 8.77 13.09 5.47
C THR A 73 8.25 13.30 4.04
N HIS A 74 7.00 12.94 3.78
CA HIS A 74 6.39 12.88 2.46
C HIS A 74 5.45 14.04 2.13
N ARG A 75 5.27 14.96 3.07
CA ARG A 75 4.44 16.17 2.90
C ARG A 75 5.19 17.42 3.31
N VAL A 76 4.85 18.53 2.67
CA VAL A 76 5.28 19.88 3.03
C VAL A 76 4.07 20.80 3.05
N GLU A 77 4.12 21.84 3.87
CA GLU A 77 3.13 22.91 3.87
C GLU A 77 3.55 23.97 2.85
N ILE A 78 2.68 24.27 1.89
CA ILE A 78 2.85 25.31 0.89
C ILE A 78 1.61 26.20 0.98
N ASP A 79 1.80 27.47 1.33
CA ASP A 79 0.71 28.48 1.43
C ASP A 79 -0.44 28.06 2.36
N GLY A 80 -0.14 27.28 3.42
CA GLY A 80 -1.12 26.76 4.38
C GLY A 80 -1.81 25.46 3.96
N GLU A 81 -1.43 24.90 2.83
CA GLU A 81 -1.93 23.61 2.35
C GLU A 81 -0.86 22.51 2.45
N LEU A 82 -1.27 21.32 2.89
CA LEU A 82 -0.39 20.15 2.93
C LEU A 82 -0.31 19.51 1.56
N CYS A 83 0.85 19.59 0.93
CA CYS A 83 1.13 19.01 -0.38
C CYS A 83 2.01 17.76 -0.25
N ILE A 84 1.69 16.71 -1.01
CA ILE A 84 2.58 15.57 -1.19
C ILE A 84 3.73 15.97 -2.11
N ILE A 85 4.96 15.70 -1.69
CA ILE A 85 6.15 16.00 -2.49
C ILE A 85 6.51 14.82 -3.41
N PRO A 86 7.19 15.07 -4.55
CA PRO A 86 7.62 14.03 -5.47
C PRO A 86 8.43 12.91 -4.80
N ASN A 87 8.29 11.67 -5.26
CA ASN A 87 8.89 10.48 -4.66
C ASN A 87 10.40 10.61 -4.40
N HIS A 88 11.17 11.15 -5.37
CA HIS A 88 12.61 11.35 -5.19
C HIS A 88 12.95 12.32 -4.05
N GLN A 89 12.12 13.34 -3.81
CA GLN A 89 12.28 14.25 -2.69
C GLN A 89 11.88 13.60 -1.37
N GLN A 90 10.87 12.73 -1.38
CA GLN A 90 10.48 11.95 -0.20
C GLN A 90 11.65 11.08 0.27
N VAL A 91 12.32 10.36 -0.64
CA VAL A 91 13.51 9.55 -0.33
C VAL A 91 14.63 10.41 0.29
N GLU A 92 14.93 11.56 -0.32
CA GLU A 92 15.96 12.46 0.22
C GLU A 92 15.58 13.03 1.60
N ASN A 93 14.30 13.33 1.83
CA ASN A 93 13.84 13.81 3.14
C ASN A 93 13.99 12.75 4.22
N GLN A 94 13.77 11.48 3.89
CA GLN A 94 13.99 10.39 4.85
C GLN A 94 15.47 10.31 5.27
N PHE A 95 16.40 10.47 4.34
CA PHE A 95 17.83 10.52 4.65
C PHE A 95 18.28 11.78 5.39
N LYS A 96 17.51 12.87 5.36
CA LYS A 96 17.75 14.04 6.24
C LYS A 96 17.32 13.74 7.67
N VAL A 97 16.24 13.00 7.84
CA VAL A 97 15.70 12.61 9.14
C VAL A 97 16.53 11.49 9.79
N ALA A 98 16.93 10.50 9.01
CA ALA A 98 17.66 9.31 9.44
C ALA A 98 18.87 9.04 8.51
N PRO A 99 19.95 9.86 8.61
CA PRO A 99 21.09 9.77 7.70
C PRO A 99 21.85 8.44 7.79
N GLU A 100 21.81 7.77 8.93
CA GLU A 100 22.40 6.45 9.16
C GLU A 100 21.85 5.38 8.21
N LEU A 101 20.60 5.54 7.76
CA LEU A 101 19.97 4.59 6.84
C LEU A 101 20.68 4.53 5.48
N ARG A 102 21.42 5.56 5.06
CA ARG A 102 22.20 5.52 3.80
C ARG A 102 23.17 4.34 3.75
N ALA A 103 23.76 3.98 4.89
CA ALA A 103 24.70 2.86 4.97
C ALA A 103 24.05 1.48 4.73
N PHE A 104 22.73 1.36 4.91
CA PHE A 104 22.00 0.09 4.78
C PHE A 104 21.37 -0.12 3.41
N GLN A 105 21.40 0.86 2.52
CA GLN A 105 20.64 0.77 1.27
C GLN A 105 21.16 -0.32 0.34
N GLY A 106 22.46 -0.36 0.10
CA GLY A 106 23.05 -1.28 -0.86
C GLY A 106 22.51 -1.06 -2.27
N GLU A 107 22.58 -2.08 -3.09
CA GLU A 107 21.92 -2.12 -4.40
C GLU A 107 20.42 -2.35 -4.21
N LYS A 108 19.62 -1.51 -4.85
CA LYS A 108 18.15 -1.60 -4.78
C LYS A 108 17.61 -2.32 -6.01
N PRO A 109 16.67 -3.27 -5.82
CA PRO A 109 15.94 -3.82 -6.94
C PRO A 109 15.12 -2.72 -7.63
N PRO A 110 14.79 -2.86 -8.91
CA PRO A 110 14.11 -1.83 -9.70
C PRO A 110 12.81 -1.32 -9.08
N TYR A 111 12.04 -2.20 -8.47
CA TYR A 111 10.76 -1.86 -7.82
C TYR A 111 10.92 -1.06 -6.52
N ALA A 112 12.07 -1.12 -5.86
CA ALA A 112 12.31 -0.46 -4.58
C ALA A 112 13.06 0.88 -4.73
N ARG A 113 13.16 1.45 -5.94
CA ARG A 113 13.87 2.71 -6.19
C ARG A 113 13.39 3.85 -5.30
N ASN A 114 12.08 3.91 -5.06
CA ASN A 114 11.41 4.96 -4.28
C ASN A 114 11.25 4.63 -2.79
N PHE A 115 11.80 3.51 -2.31
CA PHE A 115 11.69 3.06 -0.93
C PHE A 115 13.04 3.06 -0.22
N ILE A 116 12.97 3.03 1.11
CA ILE A 116 14.13 2.89 1.98
C ILE A 116 14.13 1.47 2.56
N LYS A 117 15.33 0.87 2.64
CA LYS A 117 15.52 -0.39 3.35
C LYS A 117 15.69 -0.13 4.84
N PHE A 118 14.87 -0.80 5.65
CA PHE A 118 14.90 -0.73 7.10
C PHE A 118 15.23 -2.09 7.69
N PRO A 119 16.30 -2.24 8.49
CA PRO A 119 16.53 -3.48 9.23
C PRO A 119 15.52 -3.62 10.36
N LEU A 120 14.95 -4.81 10.54
CA LEU A 120 13.95 -5.07 11.59
C LEU A 120 14.48 -4.81 13.01
N SER A 121 15.79 -4.92 13.21
CA SER A 121 16.47 -4.63 14.49
C SER A 121 16.34 -3.17 14.96
N ASP A 122 16.00 -2.24 14.06
CA ASP A 122 15.83 -0.82 14.37
C ASP A 122 14.47 -0.47 14.99
N PHE A 123 13.60 -1.47 15.15
CA PHE A 123 12.23 -1.27 15.58
C PHE A 123 12.00 -1.76 17.01
N SER A 124 11.19 -1.00 17.75
CA SER A 124 10.67 -1.40 19.06
C SER A 124 9.45 -2.33 18.94
N GLY A 125 8.68 -2.20 17.86
CA GLY A 125 7.51 -3.03 17.61
C GLY A 125 6.80 -2.69 16.30
N TYR A 126 5.68 -3.37 16.09
CA TYR A 126 4.80 -3.21 14.94
C TYR A 126 3.34 -3.13 15.37
N PHE A 127 2.48 -2.68 14.47
CA PHE A 127 1.05 -2.57 14.68
C PHE A 127 0.34 -3.63 13.83
N ASP A 128 -0.18 -4.67 14.49
CA ASP A 128 -0.95 -5.70 13.81
C ASP A 128 -2.34 -5.18 13.44
N ALA A 129 -2.70 -5.27 12.17
CA ALA A 129 -3.92 -4.70 11.62
C ALA A 129 -5.19 -5.22 12.32
N ARG A 130 -5.27 -6.54 12.60
CA ARG A 130 -6.42 -7.15 13.28
C ARG A 130 -6.46 -6.81 14.77
N HIS A 131 -5.29 -6.78 15.42
CA HIS A 131 -5.21 -6.37 16.82
C HIS A 131 -5.69 -4.92 16.99
N SER A 132 -5.15 -4.01 16.18
CA SER A 132 -5.52 -2.59 16.23
C SER A 132 -7.02 -2.38 15.96
N MET A 133 -7.58 -3.07 14.97
CA MET A 133 -9.02 -3.01 14.70
C MET A 133 -9.84 -3.48 15.91
N ARG A 134 -9.47 -4.58 16.55
CA ARG A 134 -10.17 -5.07 17.76
C ARG A 134 -10.13 -4.07 18.91
N GLU A 135 -8.97 -3.46 19.16
CA GLU A 135 -8.83 -2.46 20.21
C GLU A 135 -9.66 -1.20 19.93
N LEU A 136 -9.62 -0.68 18.71
CA LEU A 136 -10.43 0.47 18.29
C LEU A 136 -11.93 0.21 18.43
N ARG A 137 -12.43 -0.94 18.00
CA ARG A 137 -13.86 -1.29 18.11
C ARG A 137 -14.33 -1.43 19.54
N LYS A 138 -13.46 -1.86 20.47
CA LYS A 138 -13.77 -1.89 21.91
C LYS A 138 -13.87 -0.49 22.51
N GLU A 139 -12.97 0.41 22.10
CA GLU A 139 -12.85 1.74 22.66
C GLU A 139 -13.85 2.73 22.05
N TYR A 140 -14.06 2.66 20.73
CA TYR A 140 -14.84 3.64 19.96
C TYR A 140 -16.07 2.99 19.32
N LYS A 141 -17.25 3.21 19.93
CA LYS A 141 -18.53 2.65 19.42
C LYS A 141 -18.85 3.05 18.00
N TRP A 142 -18.48 4.27 17.58
CA TRP A 142 -18.73 4.73 16.22
C TRP A 142 -17.90 3.96 15.20
N ILE A 143 -16.63 3.59 15.51
CA ILE A 143 -15.80 2.74 14.66
C ILE A 143 -16.43 1.36 14.52
N ASP A 144 -16.86 0.75 15.64
CA ASP A 144 -17.54 -0.54 15.59
C ASP A 144 -18.81 -0.49 14.72
N GLU A 145 -19.58 0.60 14.82
CA GLU A 145 -20.78 0.80 14.00
C GLU A 145 -20.43 0.94 12.50
N VAL A 146 -19.43 1.76 12.15
CA VAL A 146 -18.97 1.95 10.77
C VAL A 146 -18.46 0.62 10.20
N VAL A 147 -17.60 -0.10 10.92
CA VAL A 147 -17.08 -1.40 10.48
C VAL A 147 -18.20 -2.40 10.25
N ARG A 148 -19.15 -2.55 11.19
CA ARG A 148 -20.28 -3.49 11.02
C ARG A 148 -21.15 -3.12 9.82
N LYS A 149 -21.51 -1.85 9.64
CA LYS A 149 -22.31 -1.39 8.50
C LYS A 149 -21.59 -1.61 7.16
N THR A 150 -20.28 -1.31 7.11
CA THR A 150 -19.46 -1.53 5.90
C THR A 150 -19.38 -3.01 5.59
N CYS A 151 -19.16 -3.87 6.59
CA CYS A 151 -19.13 -5.31 6.41
C CYS A 151 -20.49 -5.88 6.00
N GLU A 152 -21.61 -5.33 6.51
CA GLU A 152 -22.96 -5.71 6.07
C GLU A 152 -23.20 -5.33 4.59
N LEU A 153 -22.83 -4.11 4.18
CA LEU A 153 -22.90 -3.66 2.78
C LEU A 153 -22.11 -4.60 1.86
N LEU A 154 -20.92 -4.98 2.27
CA LEU A 154 -19.98 -5.76 1.47
C LEU A 154 -20.13 -7.28 1.66
N GLU A 155 -21.06 -7.72 2.52
CA GLU A 155 -21.26 -9.13 2.90
C GLU A 155 -19.94 -9.78 3.36
N TRP A 156 -19.24 -9.10 4.27
CA TRP A 156 -17.94 -9.52 4.81
C TRP A 156 -18.01 -9.79 6.30
N ASN A 157 -17.16 -10.70 6.79
CA ASN A 157 -17.05 -10.94 8.23
C ASN A 157 -16.23 -9.83 8.90
N PRO A 158 -16.80 -9.09 9.89
CA PRO A 158 -16.07 -8.05 10.60
C PRO A 158 -14.81 -8.52 11.32
N ASP A 159 -14.69 -9.81 11.65
CA ASP A 159 -13.51 -10.36 12.33
C ASP A 159 -12.33 -10.61 11.38
N ASP A 160 -12.58 -10.62 10.05
CA ASP A 160 -11.56 -10.68 8.99
C ASP A 160 -11.19 -9.29 8.45
N THR A 161 -11.46 -8.25 9.25
CA THR A 161 -11.01 -6.88 8.98
C THR A 161 -9.80 -6.53 9.83
N GLY A 162 -9.00 -5.63 9.28
CA GLY A 162 -7.93 -4.93 9.97
C GLY A 162 -8.02 -3.44 9.71
N VAL A 163 -7.03 -2.73 10.19
CA VAL A 163 -6.88 -1.29 9.97
C VAL A 163 -5.41 -0.96 9.70
N THR A 164 -5.19 0.08 8.90
CA THR A 164 -3.88 0.66 8.65
C THR A 164 -3.93 2.18 8.85
N GLY A 165 -2.99 2.94 8.31
CA GLY A 165 -2.96 4.39 8.47
C GLY A 165 -2.76 4.83 9.91
N SER A 166 -3.34 5.98 10.26
CA SER A 166 -3.25 6.54 11.60
C SER A 166 -3.98 5.70 12.65
N LEU A 167 -5.02 5.02 12.23
CA LEU A 167 -5.80 4.13 13.09
C LEU A 167 -5.01 2.91 13.56
N ALA A 168 -4.00 2.46 12.81
CA ALA A 168 -3.16 1.33 13.20
C ALA A 168 -2.50 1.52 14.58
N TYR A 169 -2.17 2.76 14.93
CA TYR A 169 -1.59 3.11 16.24
C TYR A 169 -2.56 3.91 17.14
N GLY A 170 -3.87 3.77 16.91
CA GLY A 170 -4.92 4.32 17.78
C GLY A 170 -5.22 5.81 17.58
N ARG A 171 -4.66 6.48 16.58
CA ARG A 171 -4.96 7.89 16.29
C ARG A 171 -6.17 8.01 15.39
N ILE A 172 -7.24 8.60 15.94
CA ILE A 172 -8.49 8.84 15.22
C ILE A 172 -8.32 10.03 14.26
N GLU A 173 -8.73 9.83 13.02
CA GLU A 173 -8.87 10.84 11.96
C GLU A 173 -10.28 10.74 11.34
N ASP A 174 -10.53 11.48 10.26
CA ASP A 174 -11.88 11.60 9.68
C ASP A 174 -12.22 10.45 8.70
N ASP A 175 -11.22 9.60 8.38
CA ASP A 175 -11.36 8.45 7.51
C ASP A 175 -11.08 7.13 8.23
N VAL A 176 -11.46 6.03 7.59
CA VAL A 176 -11.16 4.67 8.06
C VAL A 176 -10.40 3.91 6.97
N ASP A 177 -9.08 3.79 7.17
CA ASP A 177 -8.20 2.93 6.37
C ASP A 177 -8.47 1.46 6.71
N MET A 178 -9.56 0.93 6.15
CA MET A 178 -10.07 -0.40 6.46
C MET A 178 -9.38 -1.47 5.61
N MET A 179 -8.82 -2.49 6.26
CA MET A 179 -8.13 -3.58 5.60
C MET A 179 -9.01 -4.84 5.56
N PHE A 180 -9.23 -5.37 4.36
CA PHE A 180 -9.89 -6.65 4.12
C PHE A 180 -8.83 -7.74 3.97
N ILE A 181 -8.90 -8.77 4.81
CA ILE A 181 -7.89 -9.82 4.91
C ILE A 181 -8.52 -11.13 4.45
N GLY A 182 -8.37 -11.45 3.17
CA GLY A 182 -9.03 -12.58 2.51
C GLY A 182 -8.19 -13.20 1.40
N THR A 183 -8.77 -14.21 0.74
CA THR A 183 -8.20 -14.75 -0.50
C THR A 183 -8.31 -13.73 -1.64
N PRO A 184 -7.55 -13.88 -2.73
CA PRO A 184 -7.68 -13.01 -3.90
C PRO A 184 -9.12 -12.93 -4.44
N GLU A 185 -9.82 -14.06 -4.49
CA GLU A 185 -11.19 -14.16 -4.97
C GLU A 185 -12.18 -13.42 -4.05
N GLU A 186 -12.03 -13.56 -2.74
CA GLU A 186 -12.85 -12.88 -1.74
C GLU A 186 -12.63 -11.37 -1.81
N ASN A 187 -11.37 -10.92 -1.88
CA ASN A 187 -11.01 -9.53 -2.01
C ASN A 187 -11.50 -8.92 -3.33
N ALA A 188 -11.41 -9.64 -4.44
CA ALA A 188 -11.97 -9.22 -5.73
C ALA A 188 -13.50 -9.07 -5.65
N ALA A 189 -14.20 -9.97 -4.96
CA ALA A 189 -15.65 -9.86 -4.76
C ALA A 189 -16.03 -8.61 -3.95
N ILE A 190 -15.26 -8.25 -2.92
CA ILE A 190 -15.44 -7.00 -2.16
C ILE A 190 -15.25 -5.79 -3.07
N ALA A 191 -14.15 -5.74 -3.83
CA ALA A 191 -13.85 -4.62 -4.72
C ALA A 191 -14.96 -4.42 -5.77
N GLN A 192 -15.51 -5.50 -6.31
CA GLN A 192 -16.67 -5.44 -7.22
C GLN A 192 -17.94 -4.91 -6.53
N LYS A 193 -18.18 -5.25 -5.26
CA LYS A 193 -19.32 -4.71 -4.49
C LYS A 193 -19.13 -3.21 -4.24
N ILE A 194 -17.93 -2.75 -3.90
CA ILE A 194 -17.58 -1.34 -3.75
C ILE A 194 -17.86 -0.60 -5.06
N ARG A 195 -17.35 -1.09 -6.20
CA ARG A 195 -17.58 -0.47 -7.52
C ARG A 195 -19.06 -0.32 -7.82
N ARG A 196 -19.84 -1.39 -7.68
CA ARG A 196 -21.29 -1.37 -7.90
C ARG A 196 -22.00 -0.37 -6.97
N TYR A 197 -21.57 -0.29 -5.71
CA TYR A 197 -22.12 0.67 -4.77
C TYR A 197 -21.84 2.12 -5.22
N VAL A 198 -20.58 2.43 -5.57
CA VAL A 198 -20.16 3.76 -6.03
C VAL A 198 -20.82 4.14 -7.37
N GLU A 199 -20.98 3.19 -8.30
CA GLU A 199 -21.72 3.40 -9.56
C GLU A 199 -23.18 3.76 -9.32
N SER A 200 -23.82 3.09 -8.35
CA SER A 200 -25.23 3.32 -8.00
C SER A 200 -25.44 4.55 -7.10
N ASN A 201 -24.38 5.07 -6.48
CA ASN A 201 -24.41 6.20 -5.54
C ASN A 201 -23.29 7.20 -5.88
N PRO A 202 -23.49 8.07 -6.89
CA PRO A 202 -22.46 9.00 -7.35
C PRO A 202 -21.93 9.94 -6.26
N GLU A 203 -22.72 10.23 -5.22
CA GLU A 203 -22.32 11.03 -4.05
C GLU A 203 -21.32 10.31 -3.15
N ALA A 204 -21.18 8.99 -3.30
CA ALA A 204 -20.17 8.21 -2.56
C ALA A 204 -18.77 8.30 -3.18
N ARG A 205 -18.62 8.86 -4.38
CA ARG A 205 -17.31 8.97 -5.07
C ARG A 205 -16.35 9.88 -4.33
N VAL A 206 -15.09 9.53 -4.42
CA VAL A 206 -14.00 10.26 -3.77
C VAL A 206 -13.05 10.84 -4.82
N PHE A 207 -12.90 12.17 -4.78
CA PHE A 207 -11.98 12.92 -5.64
C PHE A 207 -10.95 13.60 -4.74
N GLU A 208 -9.72 13.15 -4.79
CA GLU A 208 -8.61 13.71 -4.01
C GLU A 208 -7.34 13.74 -4.87
N LEU A 209 -6.47 14.70 -4.61
CA LEU A 209 -5.18 14.83 -5.29
C LEU A 209 -5.28 14.86 -6.83
N GLY A 210 -6.37 15.44 -7.34
CA GLY A 210 -6.59 15.63 -8.77
C GLY A 210 -7.11 14.40 -9.52
N LYS A 211 -7.45 13.31 -8.82
CA LYS A 211 -8.03 12.10 -9.45
C LYS A 211 -9.23 11.54 -8.68
N GLU A 212 -10.04 10.73 -9.35
CA GLU A 212 -11.03 9.86 -8.74
C GLU A 212 -10.31 8.61 -8.18
N TRP A 213 -10.67 8.23 -6.95
CA TRP A 213 -10.15 7.01 -6.32
C TRP A 213 -11.20 5.90 -6.42
N PRO A 214 -11.02 4.90 -7.29
CA PRO A 214 -12.09 3.98 -7.70
C PRO A 214 -12.60 3.06 -6.59
N LEU A 215 -11.81 2.84 -5.53
CA LEU A 215 -12.18 1.97 -4.41
C LEU A 215 -12.45 2.73 -3.11
N ARG A 216 -12.09 4.02 -3.01
CA ARG A 216 -12.48 4.85 -1.86
C ARG A 216 -13.92 5.29 -2.00
N PHE A 217 -14.66 5.31 -0.90
CA PHE A 217 -16.07 5.69 -0.95
C PHE A 217 -16.58 6.27 0.37
N TYR A 218 -17.54 7.16 0.26
CA TYR A 218 -18.28 7.63 1.43
C TYR A 218 -19.43 6.67 1.75
N TYR A 219 -19.46 6.21 3.02
CA TYR A 219 -20.55 5.37 3.51
C TYR A 219 -20.89 5.73 4.96
N ALA A 220 -22.19 5.83 5.26
CA ALA A 220 -22.69 6.17 6.59
C ALA A 220 -22.07 7.45 7.20
N GLY A 221 -21.70 8.42 6.36
CA GLY A 221 -21.09 9.69 6.78
C GLY A 221 -19.57 9.62 7.05
N THR A 222 -18.93 8.52 6.71
CA THR A 222 -17.49 8.31 6.89
C THR A 222 -16.83 7.99 5.56
N LEU A 223 -15.62 8.50 5.34
CA LEU A 223 -14.76 8.11 4.25
C LEU A 223 -14.12 6.75 4.57
N ILE A 224 -14.38 5.76 3.72
CA ILE A 224 -13.76 4.44 3.80
C ILE A 224 -12.66 4.34 2.74
N CYS A 225 -11.47 4.02 3.20
CA CYS A 225 -10.28 3.79 2.36
C CYS A 225 -9.92 2.30 2.41
N PRO A 226 -10.37 1.48 1.44
CA PRO A 226 -10.11 0.05 1.45
C PRO A 226 -8.66 -0.29 1.15
N PHE A 227 -8.11 -1.18 1.95
CA PHE A 227 -6.86 -1.88 1.72
C PHE A 227 -7.14 -3.37 1.64
N PHE A 228 -6.35 -4.10 0.87
CA PHE A 228 -6.51 -5.53 0.70
C PHE A 228 -5.22 -6.24 1.07
N ARG A 229 -5.36 -7.33 1.83
CA ARG A 229 -4.24 -8.16 2.26
C ARG A 229 -4.58 -9.63 2.02
N TYR A 230 -3.59 -10.42 1.65
CA TYR A 230 -3.73 -11.87 1.59
C TYR A 230 -3.96 -12.44 2.99
N ALA A 231 -4.90 -13.39 3.09
CA ALA A 231 -5.14 -14.12 4.34
C ALA A 231 -4.01 -15.10 4.65
N ASP A 232 -3.37 -15.64 3.59
CA ASP A 232 -2.29 -16.60 3.67
C ASP A 232 -1.10 -16.12 2.83
N SER A 233 0.10 -16.17 3.40
CA SER A 233 1.34 -15.81 2.71
C SER A 233 1.66 -16.71 1.52
N GLU A 234 1.17 -17.95 1.49
CA GLU A 234 1.33 -18.86 0.34
C GLU A 234 0.63 -18.35 -0.92
N GLN A 235 -0.34 -17.45 -0.77
CA GLN A 235 -1.07 -16.82 -1.87
C GLN A 235 -0.36 -15.61 -2.48
N ILE A 236 0.74 -15.16 -1.89
CA ILE A 236 1.47 -13.97 -2.33
C ILE A 236 2.40 -14.33 -3.50
N PRO A 237 2.13 -13.86 -4.75
CA PRO A 237 2.90 -14.29 -5.91
C PRO A 237 4.36 -13.85 -5.89
N LEU A 238 4.66 -12.72 -5.24
CA LEU A 238 5.97 -12.07 -5.22
C LEU A 238 6.48 -11.89 -3.78
N LEU A 239 6.27 -12.87 -2.91
CA LEU A 239 6.80 -12.85 -1.55
C LEU A 239 8.32 -12.93 -1.55
N ASP A 240 8.87 -13.74 -2.46
CA ASP A 240 10.31 -13.89 -2.70
C ASP A 240 10.54 -13.86 -4.20
N CYS A 241 11.22 -12.83 -4.68
CA CYS A 241 11.47 -12.65 -6.11
C CYS A 241 12.80 -11.94 -6.37
N ASP A 242 13.40 -12.30 -7.51
CA ASP A 242 14.53 -11.58 -8.09
C ASP A 242 14.14 -10.98 -9.44
N ILE A 243 14.61 -9.76 -9.71
CA ILE A 243 14.23 -8.98 -10.89
C ILE A 243 15.48 -8.44 -11.57
N GLU A 244 15.68 -8.88 -12.82
CA GLU A 244 16.72 -8.38 -13.73
C GLU A 244 16.08 -7.54 -14.84
N ILE A 245 16.57 -6.31 -15.05
CA ILE A 245 16.11 -5.45 -16.15
C ILE A 245 16.68 -5.96 -17.48
N LEU A 246 15.80 -6.14 -18.47
CA LEU A 246 16.19 -6.49 -19.83
C LEU A 246 16.13 -5.27 -20.77
N GLU A 247 15.04 -4.49 -20.71
CA GLU A 247 14.81 -3.35 -21.61
C GLU A 247 13.93 -2.31 -20.90
N GLU A 248 14.33 -1.04 -20.93
CA GLU A 248 13.57 0.06 -20.28
C GLU A 248 12.90 0.97 -21.31
N GLY A 249 11.80 1.62 -20.90
CA GLY A 249 11.15 2.68 -21.65
C GLY A 249 10.44 2.19 -22.92
N ILE A 250 9.80 1.02 -22.86
CA ILE A 250 9.11 0.41 -23.99
C ILE A 250 7.63 0.80 -23.98
N ALA A 251 7.23 1.55 -25.01
CA ALA A 251 5.83 1.88 -25.21
C ALA A 251 5.08 0.71 -25.86
N MET A 252 3.99 0.28 -25.19
CA MET A 252 3.14 -0.83 -25.65
C MET A 252 1.65 -0.50 -25.44
N GLU A 253 0.81 -1.15 -26.25
CA GLU A 253 -0.62 -1.29 -26.00
C GLU A 253 -0.93 -2.74 -25.64
N ALA A 254 -1.88 -2.94 -24.73
CA ALA A 254 -2.29 -4.27 -24.28
C ALA A 254 -3.74 -4.27 -23.81
N THR A 255 -4.31 -5.47 -23.72
CA THR A 255 -5.59 -5.73 -23.06
C THR A 255 -5.35 -6.49 -21.75
N VAL A 256 -6.03 -6.09 -20.68
CA VAL A 256 -5.95 -6.80 -19.40
C VAL A 256 -6.79 -8.07 -19.48
N ALA A 257 -6.13 -9.22 -19.35
CA ALA A 257 -6.75 -10.56 -19.42
C ALA A 257 -7.04 -11.15 -18.05
N ASP A 258 -6.24 -10.79 -17.02
CA ASP A 258 -6.39 -11.24 -15.64
C ASP A 258 -6.12 -10.10 -14.67
N ASP A 259 -6.94 -9.97 -13.63
CA ASP A 259 -6.88 -8.92 -12.61
C ASP A 259 -6.93 -9.50 -11.17
N THR A 260 -6.68 -10.79 -11.01
CA THR A 260 -6.79 -11.51 -9.74
C THR A 260 -5.99 -10.85 -8.61
N HIS A 261 -4.82 -10.29 -8.94
CA HIS A 261 -3.92 -9.67 -7.96
C HIS A 261 -3.81 -8.14 -8.10
N ASN A 262 -4.77 -7.46 -8.75
CA ASN A 262 -4.69 -6.02 -9.01
C ASN A 262 -4.93 -5.13 -7.77
N LEU A 263 -5.42 -5.71 -6.67
CA LEU A 263 -5.79 -4.99 -5.44
C LEU A 263 -4.64 -4.82 -4.45
N TYR A 264 -3.50 -5.42 -4.73
CA TYR A 264 -2.35 -5.51 -3.81
C TYR A 264 -1.22 -4.56 -4.21
N LEU A 265 -0.18 -4.48 -3.39
CA LEU A 265 1.09 -3.84 -3.75
C LEU A 265 2.23 -4.87 -3.66
N PRO A 266 2.88 -5.21 -4.79
CA PRO A 266 2.53 -4.75 -6.13
C PRO A 266 1.19 -5.31 -6.61
N ALA A 267 0.50 -4.53 -7.47
CA ALA A 267 -0.58 -5.09 -8.25
C ALA A 267 0.01 -5.93 -9.39
N ILE A 268 -0.63 -7.06 -9.69
CA ILE A 268 -0.21 -7.93 -10.80
C ILE A 268 -1.43 -8.17 -11.68
N VAL A 269 -1.27 -7.90 -12.98
CA VAL A 269 -2.31 -8.15 -13.99
C VAL A 269 -1.72 -8.94 -15.15
N GLY A 270 -2.49 -9.88 -15.68
CA GLY A 270 -2.14 -10.58 -16.93
C GLY A 270 -2.48 -9.71 -18.12
N LEU A 271 -1.55 -9.56 -19.05
CA LEU A 271 -1.73 -8.81 -20.28
C LEU A 271 -1.75 -9.75 -21.49
N THR A 272 -2.64 -9.45 -22.44
CA THR A 272 -2.72 -10.10 -23.76
C THR A 272 -2.71 -9.06 -24.87
N ASP A 273 -2.54 -9.50 -26.11
CA ASP A 273 -2.47 -8.61 -27.28
C ASP A 273 -1.41 -7.50 -27.15
N LEU A 274 -0.29 -7.78 -26.47
CA LEU A 274 0.79 -6.82 -26.30
C LEU A 274 1.41 -6.48 -27.65
N ARG A 275 1.40 -5.17 -28.00
CA ARG A 275 1.94 -4.64 -29.23
C ARG A 275 2.83 -3.45 -28.96
N ARG A 276 4.02 -3.47 -29.54
CA ARG A 276 4.91 -2.30 -29.62
C ARG A 276 4.36 -1.28 -30.61
N GLU A 277 4.86 -0.06 -30.58
CA GLU A 277 4.48 1.01 -31.52
C GLU A 277 4.77 0.64 -32.99
N ASP A 278 5.76 -0.21 -33.24
CA ASP A 278 6.07 -0.71 -34.58
C ASP A 278 5.13 -1.83 -35.09
N GLY A 279 4.15 -2.21 -34.24
CA GLY A 279 3.16 -3.25 -34.50
C GLY A 279 3.63 -4.67 -34.21
N SER A 280 4.88 -4.87 -33.75
CA SER A 280 5.37 -6.19 -33.36
C SER A 280 4.65 -6.66 -32.05
N SER A 281 4.41 -7.98 -31.95
CA SER A 281 3.76 -8.59 -30.77
C SER A 281 4.80 -9.20 -29.85
N GLU A 282 4.60 -9.00 -28.53
CA GLU A 282 5.46 -9.59 -27.48
C GLU A 282 4.84 -10.85 -26.86
N GLY A 283 3.61 -11.25 -27.24
CA GLY A 283 2.86 -12.33 -26.60
C GLY A 283 2.25 -11.91 -25.27
N ASP A 284 1.73 -12.88 -24.54
CA ASP A 284 1.11 -12.64 -23.23
C ASP A 284 2.19 -12.45 -22.16
N MET A 285 1.94 -11.54 -21.18
CA MET A 285 2.91 -11.20 -20.15
C MET A 285 2.22 -10.73 -18.87
N GLU A 286 2.83 -10.97 -17.72
CA GLU A 286 2.42 -10.35 -16.47
C GLU A 286 2.95 -8.90 -16.42
N LEU A 287 2.10 -7.95 -15.98
CA LEU A 287 2.49 -6.59 -15.62
C LEU A 287 2.49 -6.47 -14.11
N ILE A 288 3.63 -6.11 -13.55
CA ILE A 288 3.82 -5.79 -12.14
C ILE A 288 3.73 -4.27 -11.97
N ILE A 289 2.77 -3.81 -11.18
CA ILE A 289 2.54 -2.39 -10.89
C ILE A 289 2.99 -2.12 -9.46
N TYR A 290 4.21 -1.62 -9.31
CA TYR A 290 4.77 -1.34 -7.98
C TYR A 290 4.56 0.14 -7.59
N ASN A 291 3.29 0.54 -7.58
CA ASN A 291 2.84 1.88 -7.18
C ASN A 291 1.50 1.78 -6.46
N GLY A 292 1.48 2.17 -5.17
CA GLY A 292 0.29 2.06 -4.33
C GLY A 292 -0.90 2.91 -4.79
N ALA A 293 -0.65 4.00 -5.52
CA ALA A 293 -1.70 4.86 -6.07
C ALA A 293 -2.46 4.21 -7.25
N LEU A 294 -1.93 3.12 -7.82
CA LEU A 294 -2.50 2.41 -8.97
C LEU A 294 -3.23 1.12 -8.59
N ARG A 295 -3.35 0.81 -7.30
CA ARG A 295 -4.11 -0.36 -6.82
C ARG A 295 -5.58 -0.27 -7.23
N GLY A 296 -6.09 -1.30 -7.89
CA GLY A 296 -7.50 -1.37 -8.30
C GLY A 296 -7.89 -0.38 -9.40
N GLU A 297 -6.94 0.20 -10.12
CA GLU A 297 -7.20 1.12 -11.24
C GLU A 297 -7.50 0.38 -12.55
N VAL A 298 -6.86 -0.76 -12.76
CA VAL A 298 -6.87 -1.50 -14.03
C VAL A 298 -7.61 -2.81 -13.83
N TRP A 299 -8.57 -3.11 -14.71
CA TRP A 299 -9.45 -4.27 -14.58
C TRP A 299 -9.46 -5.11 -15.84
N LYS A 300 -9.84 -6.37 -15.69
CA LYS A 300 -9.98 -7.30 -16.83
C LYS A 300 -10.91 -6.72 -17.90
N GLY A 301 -10.43 -6.71 -19.13
CA GLY A 301 -11.07 -6.14 -20.30
C GLY A 301 -10.59 -4.72 -20.63
N ASP A 302 -9.98 -3.99 -19.69
CA ASP A 302 -9.44 -2.67 -19.97
C ASP A 302 -8.35 -2.74 -21.04
N ARG A 303 -8.37 -1.77 -21.95
CA ARG A 303 -7.28 -1.57 -22.91
C ARG A 303 -6.40 -0.44 -22.42
N ILE A 304 -5.11 -0.71 -22.31
CA ILE A 304 -4.13 0.19 -21.71
C ILE A 304 -2.97 0.50 -22.66
N ARG A 305 -2.44 1.71 -22.54
CA ARG A 305 -1.15 2.09 -23.12
C ARG A 305 -0.17 2.26 -21.98
N ILE A 306 0.99 1.64 -22.09
CA ILE A 306 2.00 1.56 -21.03
C ILE A 306 3.37 1.91 -21.57
N ASN A 307 4.15 2.64 -20.77
CA ASN A 307 5.59 2.79 -20.94
C ASN A 307 6.27 1.96 -19.85
N LEU A 308 6.71 0.77 -20.19
CA LEU A 308 7.12 -0.26 -19.25
C LEU A 308 8.61 -0.59 -19.31
N THR A 309 9.07 -1.29 -18.29
CA THR A 309 10.38 -1.98 -18.27
C THR A 309 10.15 -3.47 -18.44
N ILE A 310 10.80 -4.10 -19.43
CA ILE A 310 10.81 -5.56 -19.56
C ILE A 310 11.85 -6.13 -18.62
N ILE A 311 11.47 -7.16 -17.88
CA ILE A 311 12.29 -7.79 -16.86
C ILE A 311 12.32 -9.32 -17.01
N ASN A 312 13.39 -9.95 -16.51
CA ASN A 312 13.35 -11.33 -16.04
C ASN A 312 12.89 -11.33 -14.60
N LEU A 313 11.78 -11.99 -14.34
CA LEU A 313 11.25 -12.23 -13.00
C LEU A 313 11.54 -13.66 -12.63
N THR A 314 12.26 -13.87 -11.53
CA THR A 314 12.53 -15.20 -10.95
C THR A 314 11.80 -15.32 -9.62
N THR A 315 11.02 -16.39 -9.48
CA THR A 315 10.36 -16.74 -8.22
C THR A 315 10.64 -18.20 -7.88
N PRO A 316 10.68 -18.60 -6.60
CA PRO A 316 10.90 -19.99 -6.21
C PRO A 316 9.86 -20.97 -6.78
N SER A 317 8.60 -20.52 -6.90
CA SER A 317 7.47 -21.35 -7.35
C SER A 317 7.39 -21.51 -8.86
N ALA A 318 7.77 -20.48 -9.66
CA ALA A 318 7.54 -20.45 -11.11
C ALA A 318 8.84 -20.36 -11.95
N GLY A 319 10.03 -20.28 -11.30
CA GLY A 319 11.31 -20.09 -11.97
C GLY A 319 11.40 -18.72 -12.66
N THR A 320 12.24 -18.62 -13.69
CA THR A 320 12.49 -17.37 -14.43
C THR A 320 11.54 -17.23 -15.61
N ARG A 321 10.89 -16.07 -15.72
CA ARG A 321 10.01 -15.70 -16.83
C ARG A 321 10.11 -14.23 -17.18
N ARG A 322 9.77 -13.87 -18.41
CA ARG A 322 9.65 -12.45 -18.81
C ARG A 322 8.39 -11.86 -18.21
N ALA A 323 8.51 -10.64 -17.71
CA ALA A 323 7.40 -9.85 -17.18
C ALA A 323 7.61 -8.36 -17.51
N ALA A 324 6.61 -7.56 -17.27
CA ALA A 324 6.66 -6.10 -17.39
C ALA A 324 6.60 -5.48 -15.99
N LEU A 325 7.26 -4.33 -15.81
CA LEU A 325 7.27 -3.57 -14.56
C LEU A 325 6.97 -2.10 -14.85
N ILE A 326 6.09 -1.51 -14.03
CA ILE A 326 5.92 -0.06 -13.89
C ILE A 326 6.00 0.34 -12.41
N THR A 327 6.55 1.53 -12.14
CA THR A 327 6.74 2.06 -10.78
C THR A 327 6.19 3.48 -10.60
N GLU A 328 5.84 4.16 -11.67
CA GLU A 328 5.35 5.54 -11.67
C GLU A 328 3.95 5.64 -12.30
N GLU A 329 3.16 6.62 -11.85
CA GLU A 329 1.78 6.79 -12.30
C GLU A 329 1.66 7.22 -13.76
N ASP A 330 2.62 7.98 -14.27
CA ASP A 330 2.64 8.48 -15.64
C ASP A 330 3.06 7.44 -16.68
N GLN A 331 3.47 6.25 -16.23
CA GLN A 331 3.87 5.15 -17.10
C GLN A 331 2.68 4.42 -17.75
N TYR A 332 1.43 4.70 -17.36
CA TYR A 332 0.27 4.06 -17.96
C TYR A 332 -0.88 5.04 -18.25
N THR A 333 -1.72 4.66 -19.21
CA THR A 333 -2.98 5.34 -19.52
C THR A 333 -4.02 4.30 -19.92
N ILE A 334 -5.23 4.38 -19.35
CA ILE A 334 -6.36 3.58 -19.80
C ILE A 334 -6.90 4.21 -21.09
N VAL A 335 -6.85 3.46 -22.19
CA VAL A 335 -7.34 3.90 -23.49
C VAL A 335 -8.84 3.63 -23.63
N GLU A 336 -9.29 2.49 -23.09
CA GLU A 336 -10.69 2.06 -23.10
C GLU A 336 -10.99 1.28 -21.83
N LYS A 337 -12.03 1.67 -21.10
CA LYS A 337 -12.55 0.93 -19.93
C LYS A 337 -13.62 -0.06 -20.37
N HIS A 338 -13.56 -1.26 -19.78
CA HIS A 338 -14.54 -2.33 -20.03
C HIS A 338 -15.65 -2.32 -18.98
#